data_3a30f982631ba226346d3e70329b8b03
#
_entry.id   3a30f982631ba226346d3e70329b8b03
#
_cell.length_a   1.000
_cell.length_b   1.000
_cell.length_c   1.000
_cell.angle_alpha   90.00
_cell.angle_beta   90.00
_cell.angle_gamma   90.00
#
_symmetry.space_group_name_H-M   'P 1'
#
loop_
_entity.id
_entity.type
_entity.pdbx_description
1 polymer ?
#
loop_
_entity_poly.entity_id
_entity_poly.type
_entity_poly.pdbx_seq_one_letter_code
_entity_poly.pdbx_strand_id
1 'polypeptide(L)'
;LRVRYHMEPFSVGERKNPAPSRREIEISKVVKEALEPAVMLENFPRTATDVFLEILQADGGTRCAALSAASVALADAGIPMRDLVCGCAAGKAADTLILDVNNEEDQAGQADMPIGYMPNLGKITLLQLDGVLTPDEFKKCIELGVVGCKQVYEIQKKALHEKYFSNGGSS
;
A
#
# COMPACT_ATOMS: atom_id res chain seq x y z
N LEU A 1 7.50 -14.38 5.71
CA LEU A 1 6.76 -13.14 5.94
C LEU A 1 5.31 -13.47 6.31
N ARG A 2 4.79 -12.88 7.39
CA ARG A 2 3.38 -12.94 7.78
C ARG A 2 2.88 -11.52 7.95
N VAL A 3 1.69 -11.24 7.42
CA VAL A 3 1.07 -9.91 7.49
C VAL A 3 -0.30 -10.05 8.14
N ARG A 4 -0.61 -9.17 9.08
CA ARG A 4 -1.92 -9.01 9.68
C ARG A 4 -2.37 -7.56 9.48
N TYR A 5 -3.39 -7.38 8.67
CA TYR A 5 -4.09 -6.11 8.49
C TYR A 5 -5.33 -6.10 9.38
N HIS A 6 -5.49 -5.04 10.13
CA HIS A 6 -6.65 -4.83 11.00
C HIS A 6 -7.15 -3.39 10.93
N MET A 7 -8.44 -3.22 10.82
CA MET A 7 -9.09 -1.92 10.94
C MET A 7 -9.63 -1.76 12.34
N GLU A 8 -9.11 -0.78 13.07
CA GLU A 8 -9.59 -0.49 14.41
C GLU A 8 -11.09 -0.22 14.42
N PRO A 9 -11.85 -0.66 15.45
CA PRO A 9 -13.30 -0.46 15.52
C PRO A 9 -13.76 0.98 15.34
N PHE A 10 -12.90 1.95 15.69
CA PHE A 10 -13.14 3.39 15.59
C PHE A 10 -12.58 4.02 14.31
N SER A 11 -11.96 3.23 13.42
CA SER A 11 -11.30 3.74 12.20
C SER A 11 -12.27 4.31 11.15
N VAL A 12 -13.55 4.01 11.26
CA VAL A 12 -14.64 4.45 10.38
C VAL A 12 -15.76 5.09 11.19
N GLY A 13 -16.64 5.83 10.53
CA GLY A 13 -17.75 6.53 11.18
C GLY A 13 -18.71 5.61 11.94
N GLU A 14 -19.02 4.43 11.40
CA GLU A 14 -19.78 3.39 12.09
C GLU A 14 -18.82 2.39 12.72
N ARG A 15 -18.94 2.18 14.05
CA ARG A 15 -18.07 1.29 14.80
C ARG A 15 -18.11 -0.14 14.24
N LYS A 16 -16.96 -0.66 13.86
CA LYS A 16 -16.81 -2.03 13.36
C LYS A 16 -16.72 -3.06 14.48
N ASN A 17 -17.07 -4.30 14.14
CA ASN A 17 -16.78 -5.44 15.01
C ASN A 17 -15.25 -5.65 15.09
N PRO A 18 -14.67 -5.86 16.29
CA PRO A 18 -13.24 -6.09 16.46
C PRO A 18 -12.77 -7.46 15.93
N ALA A 19 -13.67 -8.38 15.62
CA ALA A 19 -13.29 -9.67 15.04
C ALA A 19 -12.81 -9.50 13.59
N PRO A 20 -11.77 -10.25 13.15
CA PRO A 20 -11.26 -10.16 11.78
C PRO A 20 -12.35 -10.44 10.74
N SER A 21 -12.52 -9.53 9.81
CA SER A 21 -13.46 -9.66 8.69
C SER A 21 -12.82 -10.42 7.52
N ARG A 22 -13.67 -10.91 6.57
CA ARG A 22 -13.18 -11.51 5.32
C ARG A 22 -12.29 -10.54 4.53
N ARG A 23 -12.65 -9.25 4.51
CA ARG A 23 -11.87 -8.20 3.85
C ARG A 23 -10.48 -8.04 4.48
N GLU A 24 -10.38 -8.08 5.81
CA GLU A 24 -9.09 -7.96 6.50
C GLU A 24 -8.18 -9.16 6.24
N ILE A 25 -8.75 -10.36 6.15
CA ILE A 25 -8.01 -11.57 5.79
C ILE A 25 -7.51 -11.48 4.35
N GLU A 26 -8.35 -11.03 3.42
CA GLU A 26 -7.98 -10.82 2.01
C GLU A 26 -6.87 -9.78 1.88
N ILE A 27 -7.01 -8.59 2.51
CA ILE A 27 -6.01 -7.54 2.44
C ILE A 27 -4.69 -7.99 3.08
N SER A 28 -4.73 -8.73 4.19
CA SER A 28 -3.52 -9.31 4.80
C SER A 28 -2.75 -10.19 3.82
N LYS A 29 -3.46 -11.03 3.07
CA LYS A 29 -2.87 -11.89 2.05
C LYS A 29 -2.29 -11.07 0.90
N VAL A 30 -3.05 -10.13 0.37
CA VAL A 30 -2.66 -9.31 -0.78
C VAL A 30 -1.43 -8.45 -0.47
N VAL A 31 -1.40 -7.79 0.70
CA VAL A 31 -0.24 -7.00 1.14
C VAL A 31 0.99 -7.88 1.34
N LYS A 32 0.83 -9.09 1.90
CA LYS A 32 1.92 -10.06 2.01
C LYS A 32 2.49 -10.39 0.63
N GLU A 33 1.64 -10.80 -0.31
CA GLU A 33 2.03 -11.18 -1.67
C GLU A 33 2.70 -10.02 -2.42
N ALA A 34 2.27 -8.77 -2.17
CA ALA A 34 2.87 -7.58 -2.75
C ALA A 34 4.26 -7.25 -2.17
N LEU A 35 4.52 -7.58 -0.91
CA LEU A 35 5.80 -7.33 -0.23
C LEU A 35 6.83 -8.44 -0.48
N GLU A 36 6.40 -9.70 -0.63
CA GLU A 36 7.32 -10.85 -0.77
C GLU A 36 8.37 -10.67 -1.87
N PRO A 37 8.07 -10.16 -3.07
CA PRO A 37 9.09 -9.96 -4.11
C PRO A 37 10.14 -8.90 -3.75
N ALA A 38 9.79 -7.96 -2.85
CA ALA A 38 10.66 -6.88 -2.45
C ALA A 38 11.60 -7.26 -1.30
N VAL A 39 11.19 -8.19 -0.42
CA VAL A 39 11.95 -8.57 0.77
C VAL A 39 12.89 -9.73 0.44
N MET A 40 14.14 -9.65 0.92
CA MET A 40 15.16 -10.70 0.72
C MET A 40 15.03 -11.78 1.80
N LEU A 41 13.92 -12.54 1.77
CA LEU A 41 13.60 -13.58 2.77
C LEU A 41 14.62 -14.71 2.80
N GLU A 42 15.33 -14.95 1.71
CA GLU A 42 16.40 -15.93 1.61
C GLU A 42 17.55 -15.70 2.59
N ASN A 43 17.73 -14.45 3.06
CA ASN A 43 18.76 -14.13 4.06
C ASN A 43 18.38 -14.56 5.48
N PHE A 44 17.13 -14.94 5.71
CA PHE A 44 16.58 -15.29 7.03
C PHE A 44 15.95 -16.68 7.04
N PRO A 45 16.73 -17.75 6.75
CA PRO A 45 16.16 -19.10 6.76
C PRO A 45 15.70 -19.49 8.18
N ARG A 46 14.54 -20.15 8.25
CA ARG A 46 13.92 -20.63 9.50
C ARG A 46 13.50 -19.52 10.49
N THR A 47 13.31 -18.29 9.99
CA THR A 47 12.78 -17.18 10.77
C THR A 47 11.38 -16.80 10.30
N ALA A 48 10.67 -16.05 11.12
CA ALA A 48 9.41 -15.42 10.74
C ALA A 48 9.51 -13.92 10.97
N THR A 49 9.13 -13.15 9.97
CA THR A 49 8.92 -11.70 10.09
C THR A 49 7.43 -11.45 10.12
N ASP A 50 6.95 -10.88 11.21
CA ASP A 50 5.55 -10.53 11.39
C ASP A 50 5.36 -9.02 11.20
N VAL A 51 4.40 -8.65 10.35
CA VAL A 51 4.00 -7.27 10.08
C VAL A 51 2.56 -7.08 10.55
N PHE A 52 2.37 -6.18 11.48
CA PHE A 52 1.06 -5.80 12.00
C PHE A 52 0.70 -4.41 11.45
N LEU A 53 -0.47 -4.31 10.84
CA LEU A 53 -0.97 -3.11 10.19
C LEU A 53 -2.28 -2.71 10.86
N GLU A 54 -2.22 -1.67 11.68
CA GLU A 54 -3.36 -1.15 12.43
C GLU A 54 -3.86 0.14 11.75
N ILE A 55 -5.07 0.10 11.19
CA ILE A 55 -5.69 1.25 10.52
C ILE A 55 -6.47 2.06 11.56
N LEU A 56 -5.96 3.24 11.89
CA LEU A 56 -6.54 4.12 12.90
C LEU A 56 -7.64 5.02 12.35
N GLN A 57 -7.54 5.37 11.06
CA GLN A 57 -8.54 6.16 10.35
C GLN A 57 -8.61 5.71 8.89
N ALA A 58 -9.81 5.56 8.35
CA ALA A 58 -10.04 5.09 7.00
C ALA A 58 -10.97 6.05 6.24
N ASP A 59 -10.56 6.39 5.01
CA ASP A 59 -11.33 7.18 4.04
C ASP A 59 -10.99 6.73 2.60
N GLY A 60 -11.22 5.45 2.30
CA GLY A 60 -10.73 4.82 1.06
C GLY A 60 -9.23 4.48 1.11
N GLY A 61 -8.70 3.83 0.10
CA GLY A 61 -7.26 3.61 -0.14
C GLY A 61 -6.44 2.92 0.97
N THR A 62 -7.06 2.38 2.02
CA THR A 62 -6.36 1.84 3.21
C THR A 62 -5.40 0.69 2.88
N ARG A 63 -5.66 -0.07 1.83
CA ARG A 63 -4.79 -1.14 1.30
C ARG A 63 -3.46 -0.58 0.81
N CYS A 64 -3.51 0.52 0.05
CA CYS A 64 -2.33 1.21 -0.49
C CYS A 64 -1.51 1.87 0.61
N ALA A 65 -2.17 2.53 1.56
CA ALA A 65 -1.54 3.14 2.72
C ALA A 65 -0.84 2.07 3.58
N ALA A 66 -1.52 0.96 3.88
CA ALA A 66 -0.98 -0.16 4.64
C ALA A 66 0.25 -0.78 3.96
N LEU A 67 0.20 -0.99 2.63
CA LEU A 67 1.32 -1.51 1.85
C LEU A 67 2.55 -0.58 1.93
N SER A 68 2.33 0.72 1.76
CA SER A 68 3.39 1.73 1.83
C SER A 68 4.01 1.83 3.23
N ALA A 69 3.18 1.80 4.28
CA ALA A 69 3.63 1.82 5.67
C ALA A 69 4.42 0.56 6.03
N ALA A 70 3.93 -0.63 5.63
CA ALA A 70 4.63 -1.89 5.85
C ALA A 70 6.01 -1.92 5.20
N SER A 71 6.13 -1.37 3.99
CA SER A 71 7.41 -1.28 3.27
C SER A 71 8.42 -0.42 4.02
N VAL A 72 8.01 0.75 4.52
CA VAL A 72 8.87 1.62 5.34
C VAL A 72 9.24 0.94 6.65
N ALA A 73 8.28 0.30 7.33
CA ALA A 73 8.52 -0.38 8.60
C ALA A 73 9.53 -1.53 8.47
N LEU A 74 9.46 -2.31 7.38
CA LEU A 74 10.42 -3.37 7.09
C LEU A 74 11.83 -2.80 6.86
N ALA A 75 11.95 -1.73 6.07
CA ALA A 75 13.24 -1.05 5.85
C ALA A 75 13.79 -0.45 7.15
N ASP A 76 12.94 0.19 7.95
CA ASP A 76 13.28 0.77 9.26
C ASP A 76 13.73 -0.29 10.29
N ALA A 77 13.15 -1.48 10.21
CA ALA A 77 13.54 -2.64 11.02
C ALA A 77 14.87 -3.28 10.58
N GLY A 78 15.51 -2.77 9.53
CA GLY A 78 16.76 -3.32 8.99
C GLY A 78 16.59 -4.60 8.18
N ILE A 79 15.38 -4.92 7.76
CA ILE A 79 15.14 -6.06 6.88
C ILE A 79 15.61 -5.69 5.47
N PRO A 80 16.55 -6.44 4.87
CA PRO A 80 17.05 -6.14 3.54
C PRO A 80 15.96 -6.30 2.49
N MET A 81 15.82 -5.28 1.67
CA MET A 81 14.83 -5.20 0.61
C MET A 81 15.50 -4.90 -0.74
N ARG A 82 14.97 -5.46 -1.82
CA ARG A 82 15.40 -5.17 -3.19
C ARG A 82 14.96 -3.77 -3.65
N ASP A 83 13.81 -3.33 -3.15
CA ASP A 83 13.22 -2.02 -3.40
C ASP A 83 12.17 -1.73 -2.33
N LEU A 84 11.80 -0.46 -2.16
CA LEU A 84 10.60 -0.11 -1.42
C LEU A 84 9.36 -0.41 -2.29
N VAL A 85 8.28 -0.77 -1.61
CA VAL A 85 6.97 -0.93 -2.26
C VAL A 85 6.09 0.25 -1.87
N CYS A 86 5.55 0.93 -2.84
CA CYS A 86 4.60 2.02 -2.66
C CYS A 86 3.24 1.64 -3.25
N GLY A 87 2.18 2.03 -2.57
CA GLY A 87 0.81 1.81 -2.99
C GLY A 87 0.10 3.12 -3.29
N CYS A 88 -0.66 3.15 -4.38
CA CYS A 88 -1.59 4.22 -4.71
C CYS A 88 -2.76 3.64 -5.50
N ALA A 89 -3.97 4.15 -5.28
CA ALA A 89 -5.14 3.76 -6.07
C ALA A 89 -5.35 4.75 -7.21
N ALA A 90 -5.72 4.24 -8.38
CA ALA A 90 -6.28 5.03 -9.47
C ALA A 90 -7.68 4.50 -9.76
N GLY A 91 -8.59 5.33 -10.23
CA GLY A 91 -9.95 4.92 -10.47
C GLY A 91 -10.67 5.77 -11.48
N LYS A 92 -11.98 5.54 -11.60
CA LYS A 92 -12.86 6.32 -12.46
C LYS A 92 -14.10 6.74 -11.67
N ALA A 93 -14.31 8.04 -11.57
CA ALA A 93 -15.53 8.61 -11.03
C ALA A 93 -16.06 9.73 -11.94
N ALA A 94 -17.38 9.80 -12.13
CA ALA A 94 -18.03 10.78 -13.01
C ALA A 94 -17.35 10.89 -14.39
N ASP A 95 -17.05 9.73 -15.02
CA ASP A 95 -16.37 9.59 -16.31
C ASP A 95 -14.96 10.21 -16.40
N THR A 96 -14.38 10.56 -15.25
CA THR A 96 -13.01 11.10 -15.15
C THR A 96 -12.11 10.10 -14.44
N LEU A 97 -10.88 9.95 -14.94
CA LEU A 97 -9.86 9.17 -14.24
C LEU A 97 -9.29 9.99 -13.09
N ILE A 98 -9.25 9.39 -11.92
CA ILE A 98 -8.82 10.03 -10.67
C ILE A 98 -7.69 9.24 -10.03
N LEU A 99 -6.90 9.92 -9.19
CA LEU A 99 -5.80 9.35 -8.43
C LEU A 99 -6.09 9.49 -6.94
N ASP A 100 -5.75 8.46 -6.17
CA ASP A 100 -5.94 8.41 -4.72
C ASP A 100 -7.43 8.47 -4.33
N VAL A 101 -8.16 7.45 -4.76
CA VAL A 101 -9.62 7.32 -4.61
C VAL A 101 -10.02 7.32 -3.13
N ASN A 102 -10.85 8.27 -2.72
CA ASN A 102 -11.41 8.34 -1.37
C ASN A 102 -12.68 7.46 -1.23
N ASN A 103 -13.25 7.40 -0.02
CA ASN A 103 -14.39 6.53 0.26
C ASN A 103 -15.67 6.93 -0.50
N GLU A 104 -15.92 8.23 -0.71
CA GLU A 104 -17.09 8.72 -1.46
C GLU A 104 -16.93 8.40 -2.94
N GLU A 105 -15.72 8.59 -3.49
CA GLU A 105 -15.38 8.28 -4.88
C GLU A 105 -15.38 6.77 -5.16
N ASP A 106 -14.97 5.94 -4.19
CA ASP A 106 -15.03 4.48 -4.28
C ASP A 106 -16.49 3.99 -4.32
N GLN A 107 -17.35 4.53 -3.45
CA GLN A 107 -18.77 4.14 -3.38
C GLN A 107 -19.61 4.64 -4.57
N ALA A 108 -19.34 5.84 -5.07
CA ALA A 108 -20.05 6.44 -6.18
C ALA A 108 -19.34 6.24 -7.54
N GLY A 109 -18.13 5.71 -7.50
CA GLY A 109 -17.26 5.55 -8.65
C GLY A 109 -17.64 4.38 -9.56
N GLN A 110 -17.03 4.37 -10.73
CA GLN A 110 -17.19 3.33 -11.75
C GLN A 110 -16.10 2.26 -11.66
N ALA A 111 -14.94 2.60 -11.12
CA ALA A 111 -13.85 1.68 -10.89
C ALA A 111 -12.85 2.19 -9.85
N ASP A 112 -12.31 1.26 -9.04
CA ASP A 112 -11.15 1.44 -8.17
C ASP A 112 -10.04 0.43 -8.53
N MET A 113 -8.82 0.92 -8.66
CA MET A 113 -7.67 0.10 -9.05
C MET A 113 -6.47 0.38 -8.14
N PRO A 114 -6.35 -0.32 -7.01
CA PRO A 114 -5.17 -0.25 -6.17
C PRO A 114 -3.95 -0.88 -6.85
N ILE A 115 -2.84 -0.15 -6.82
CA ILE A 115 -1.57 -0.52 -7.45
C ILE A 115 -0.47 -0.50 -6.38
N GLY A 116 0.33 -1.58 -6.34
CA GLY A 116 1.60 -1.63 -5.62
C GLY A 116 2.75 -1.64 -6.61
N TYR A 117 3.75 -0.81 -6.40
CA TYR A 117 4.83 -0.59 -7.34
C TYR A 117 6.20 -0.50 -6.67
N MET A 118 7.21 -1.09 -7.30
CA MET A 118 8.63 -0.98 -6.95
C MET A 118 9.32 -0.02 -7.93
N PRO A 119 9.59 1.24 -7.54
CA PRO A 119 10.00 2.28 -8.49
C PRO A 119 11.37 2.08 -9.14
N ASN A 120 12.36 1.58 -8.39
CA ASN A 120 13.70 1.36 -8.94
C ASN A 120 13.74 0.15 -9.88
N LEU A 121 12.98 -0.89 -9.57
CA LEU A 121 12.88 -2.09 -10.39
C LEU A 121 11.86 -1.96 -11.53
N GLY A 122 11.00 -0.95 -11.50
CA GLY A 122 9.96 -0.75 -12.51
C GLY A 122 8.91 -1.87 -12.54
N LYS A 123 8.60 -2.50 -11.39
CA LYS A 123 7.72 -3.66 -11.31
C LYS A 123 6.47 -3.39 -10.50
N ILE A 124 5.32 -3.82 -11.00
CA ILE A 124 4.06 -3.84 -10.27
C ILE A 124 4.02 -5.12 -9.43
N THR A 125 3.75 -4.98 -8.13
CA THR A 125 3.62 -6.09 -7.17
C THR A 125 2.20 -6.33 -6.72
N LEU A 126 1.33 -5.34 -6.89
CA LEU A 126 -0.10 -5.41 -6.64
C LEU A 126 -0.83 -4.74 -7.81
N LEU A 127 -1.82 -5.41 -8.35
CA LEU A 127 -2.76 -4.84 -9.30
C LEU A 127 -4.12 -5.52 -9.10
N GLN A 128 -5.09 -4.78 -8.63
CA GLN A 128 -6.47 -5.21 -8.51
C GLN A 128 -7.35 -4.23 -9.24
N LEU A 129 -8.51 -4.65 -9.68
CA LEU A 129 -9.53 -3.80 -10.30
C LEU A 129 -10.88 -4.22 -9.75
N ASP A 130 -11.58 -3.26 -9.18
CA ASP A 130 -13.00 -3.37 -8.86
C ASP A 130 -13.76 -2.36 -9.73
N GLY A 131 -14.75 -2.83 -10.49
CA GLY A 131 -15.50 -2.03 -11.43
C GLY A 131 -15.17 -2.31 -12.90
N VAL A 132 -15.52 -1.37 -13.78
CA VAL A 132 -15.43 -1.54 -15.24
C VAL A 132 -14.66 -0.38 -15.87
N LEU A 133 -13.61 -0.73 -16.61
CA LEU A 133 -12.80 0.19 -17.44
C LEU A 133 -12.70 -0.33 -18.85
N THR A 134 -12.66 0.55 -19.82
CA THR A 134 -12.22 0.19 -21.17
C THR A 134 -10.72 -0.14 -21.19
N PRO A 135 -10.21 -0.88 -22.19
CA PRO A 135 -8.78 -1.19 -22.28
C PRO A 135 -7.87 0.05 -22.31
N ASP A 136 -8.33 1.16 -22.89
CA ASP A 136 -7.56 2.40 -22.95
C ASP A 136 -7.59 3.14 -21.59
N GLU A 137 -8.73 3.15 -20.91
CA GLU A 137 -8.84 3.69 -19.54
C GLU A 137 -8.00 2.89 -18.57
N PHE A 138 -8.02 1.56 -18.67
CA PHE A 138 -7.19 0.67 -17.84
C PHE A 138 -5.70 1.00 -17.96
N LYS A 139 -5.18 1.18 -19.18
CA LYS A 139 -3.79 1.58 -19.40
C LYS A 139 -3.48 2.94 -18.77
N LYS A 140 -4.35 3.93 -18.98
CA LYS A 140 -4.19 5.27 -18.38
C LYS A 140 -4.26 5.23 -16.86
N CYS A 141 -5.12 4.40 -16.26
CA CYS A 141 -5.17 4.20 -14.82
C CYS A 141 -3.88 3.61 -14.28
N ILE A 142 -3.27 2.63 -14.96
CA ILE A 142 -1.95 2.10 -14.56
C ILE A 142 -0.90 3.21 -14.61
N GLU A 143 -0.83 3.98 -15.69
CA GLU A 143 0.13 5.08 -15.82
C GLU A 143 -0.07 6.12 -14.71
N LEU A 144 -1.31 6.51 -14.43
CA LEU A 144 -1.66 7.45 -13.38
C LEU A 144 -1.28 6.93 -11.99
N GLY A 145 -1.63 5.68 -11.67
CA GLY A 145 -1.29 5.06 -10.39
C GLY A 145 0.21 4.88 -10.19
N VAL A 146 0.97 4.58 -11.25
CA VAL A 146 2.45 4.55 -11.20
C VAL A 146 3.03 5.95 -10.88
N VAL A 147 2.44 7.01 -11.42
CA VAL A 147 2.84 8.39 -11.07
C VAL A 147 2.58 8.66 -9.58
N GLY A 148 1.41 8.28 -9.06
CA GLY A 148 1.09 8.38 -7.63
C GLY A 148 2.05 7.57 -6.76
N CYS A 149 2.33 6.32 -7.12
CA CYS A 149 3.30 5.49 -6.42
C CYS A 149 4.69 6.13 -6.35
N LYS A 150 5.17 6.78 -7.42
CA LYS A 150 6.46 7.49 -7.41
C LYS A 150 6.47 8.68 -6.45
N GLN A 151 5.36 9.40 -6.31
CA GLN A 151 5.23 10.48 -5.32
C GLN A 151 5.29 9.92 -3.89
N VAL A 152 4.58 8.83 -3.61
CA VAL A 152 4.63 8.13 -2.31
C VAL A 152 6.06 7.66 -2.02
N TYR A 153 6.77 7.12 -3.01
CA TYR A 153 8.16 6.67 -2.87
C TYR A 153 9.11 7.79 -2.41
N GLU A 154 8.99 8.98 -2.99
CA GLU A 154 9.83 10.10 -2.56
C GLU A 154 9.57 10.50 -1.09
N ILE A 155 8.32 10.39 -0.64
CA ILE A 155 7.96 10.62 0.77
C ILE A 155 8.55 9.52 1.67
N GLN A 156 8.46 8.25 1.26
CA GLN A 156 9.05 7.13 1.99
C GLN A 156 10.57 7.30 2.14
N LYS A 157 11.26 7.61 1.06
CA LYS A 157 12.72 7.89 1.06
C LYS A 157 13.07 9.04 1.99
N LYS A 158 12.34 10.15 1.87
CA LYS A 158 12.56 11.32 2.70
C LYS A 158 12.42 10.98 4.18
N ALA A 159 11.37 10.27 4.57
CA ALA A 159 11.12 9.87 5.96
C ALA A 159 12.25 9.00 6.53
N LEU A 160 12.71 8.00 5.78
CA LEU A 160 13.84 7.16 6.17
C LEU A 160 15.15 7.98 6.25
N HIS A 161 15.40 8.84 5.27
CA HIS A 161 16.59 9.68 5.25
C HIS A 161 16.63 10.66 6.44
N GLU A 162 15.54 11.32 6.74
CA GLU A 162 15.43 12.23 7.87
C GLU A 162 15.68 11.53 9.20
N LYS A 163 15.16 10.31 9.37
CA LYS A 163 15.36 9.52 10.58
C LYS A 163 16.83 9.17 10.83
N TYR A 164 17.56 8.77 9.78
CA TYR A 164 18.90 8.20 9.94
C TYR A 164 20.03 9.19 9.67
N PHE A 165 19.81 10.25 8.92
CA PHE A 165 20.87 11.19 8.55
C PHE A 165 20.70 12.59 9.15
N SER A 166 19.48 13.02 9.51
CA SER A 166 19.28 14.33 10.15
C SER A 166 19.60 14.32 11.65
N ASN A 167 19.59 13.16 12.32
CA ASN A 167 19.91 13.01 13.74
C ASN A 167 21.40 12.77 14.01
N GLY A 168 22.28 12.78 12.99
CA GLY A 168 23.73 12.59 13.11
C GLY A 168 24.52 13.82 13.52
N GLY A 169 23.90 14.92 13.91
CA GLY A 169 24.53 16.22 14.20
C GLY A 169 24.55 16.68 15.64
N SER A 170 24.31 15.81 16.61
CA SER A 170 24.43 16.18 18.04
C SER A 170 24.87 14.99 18.89
N SER A 171 26.18 14.78 18.93
CA SER A 171 26.89 14.07 19.99
C SER A 171 28.16 14.84 20.34
#